data_3fc8af1f3a16fccd428285f857767b4d
#
_entry.id   3fc8af1f3a16fccd428285f857767b4d
#
_cell.length_a   1.000
_cell.length_b   1.000
_cell.length_c   1.000
_cell.angle_alpha   90.00
_cell.angle_beta   90.00
_cell.angle_gamma   90.00
#
_symmetry.space_group_name_H-M   'P 1'
#
loop_
_entity.id
_entity.type
_entity.pdbx_description
1 polymer ?
#
loop_
_entity_poly.entity_id
_entity_poly.type
_entity_poly.pdbx_seq_one_letter_code
_entity_poly.pdbx_strand_id
1 'polypeptide(L)'
;MPNNQYPEFVPVEPNWNQNTVAVQAGRPARFAGAPMNTPVTLSSTYVHTTDLGYGRDGNQSWGALEEVLGQLEGGIATTFSSGLAAATAIADLIVSGGTLLVPTDAYYGVKNIFARLEMHKRLNVRLIDLENTDSTIAALKGADAIWMESIANPTLVVADIPAIVNEAKKLNILTIVDSTFATPLRQRPLDFGADIVLQSVTKFLGGHSDILLGAVICKSNAHAEFMLKHRHDFGAIPGGLDAFLALRGLRTLAVRLDRSETNALEL
;
A
#
# COMPACT_ATOMS: atom_id res chain seq x y z
N MET A 1 -13.58 -12.11 -10.22
CA MET A 1 -12.78 -12.12 -8.98
C MET A 1 -11.62 -13.05 -9.24
N PRO A 2 -10.36 -12.68 -8.97
CA PRO A 2 -9.29 -13.67 -9.01
C PRO A 2 -9.68 -14.80 -8.05
N ASN A 3 -9.64 -16.03 -8.55
CA ASN A 3 -9.90 -17.22 -7.75
C ASN A 3 -8.98 -17.19 -6.52
N ASN A 4 -9.58 -17.44 -5.36
CA ASN A 4 -8.89 -17.43 -4.07
C ASN A 4 -7.75 -18.48 -4.09
N GLN A 5 -6.54 -18.05 -4.48
CA GLN A 5 -5.35 -18.90 -4.60
C GLN A 5 -4.82 -19.36 -3.22
N TYR A 6 -5.41 -18.84 -2.15
CA TYR A 6 -4.97 -19.05 -0.78
C TYR A 6 -6.02 -19.85 0.01
N PRO A 7 -5.60 -20.57 1.04
CA PRO A 7 -6.55 -21.21 1.93
C PRO A 7 -7.51 -20.17 2.51
N GLU A 8 -8.72 -20.59 2.80
CA GLU A 8 -9.70 -19.73 3.44
C GLU A 8 -9.12 -19.09 4.70
N PHE A 9 -9.23 -17.78 4.78
CA PHE A 9 -8.89 -17.02 6.00
C PHE A 9 -10.12 -16.88 6.89
N VAL A 10 -9.88 -16.59 8.17
CA VAL A 10 -10.94 -16.22 9.09
C VAL A 10 -11.67 -14.99 8.54
N PRO A 11 -12.97 -15.05 8.29
CA PRO A 11 -13.73 -13.91 7.83
C PRO A 11 -13.62 -12.73 8.79
N VAL A 12 -13.52 -11.52 8.26
CA VAL A 12 -13.58 -10.29 9.05
C VAL A 12 -15.04 -9.99 9.36
N GLU A 13 -15.37 -9.94 10.66
CA GLU A 13 -16.73 -9.65 11.11
C GLU A 13 -17.04 -8.15 10.97
N PRO A 14 -18.26 -7.77 10.53
CA PRO A 14 -18.60 -6.37 10.27
C PRO A 14 -18.49 -5.44 11.50
N ASN A 15 -18.55 -6.01 12.71
CA ASN A 15 -18.45 -5.27 13.96
C ASN A 15 -17.02 -5.17 14.52
N TRP A 16 -16.02 -5.73 13.84
CA TRP A 16 -14.62 -5.59 14.27
C TRP A 16 -14.13 -4.18 14.01
N ASN A 17 -13.54 -3.57 15.04
CA ASN A 17 -12.75 -2.35 14.85
C ASN A 17 -11.40 -2.67 14.20
N GLN A 18 -10.71 -1.64 13.70
CA GLN A 18 -9.46 -1.81 12.96
C GLN A 18 -8.35 -2.47 13.79
N ASN A 19 -8.31 -2.25 15.11
CA ASN A 19 -7.35 -2.90 15.99
C ASN A 19 -7.60 -4.42 16.03
N THR A 20 -8.88 -4.85 16.05
CA THR A 20 -9.26 -6.27 15.98
C THR A 20 -8.92 -6.85 14.61
N VAL A 21 -9.18 -6.12 13.52
CA VAL A 21 -8.80 -6.52 12.16
C VAL A 21 -7.29 -6.76 12.08
N ALA A 22 -6.46 -5.85 12.59
CA ALA A 22 -5.00 -6.00 12.63
C ALA A 22 -4.55 -7.27 13.36
N VAL A 23 -5.28 -7.71 14.38
CA VAL A 23 -4.96 -8.92 15.16
C VAL A 23 -5.51 -10.20 14.52
N GLN A 24 -6.68 -10.17 13.90
CA GLN A 24 -7.42 -11.38 13.50
C GLN A 24 -7.41 -11.67 12.00
N ALA A 25 -7.40 -10.66 11.13
CA ALA A 25 -7.42 -10.88 9.69
C ALA A 25 -6.19 -11.65 9.19
N GLY A 26 -6.31 -12.38 8.08
CA GLY A 26 -5.23 -13.19 7.50
C GLY A 26 -4.81 -14.38 8.36
N ARG A 27 -5.58 -14.78 9.38
CA ARG A 27 -5.38 -16.05 10.06
C ARG A 27 -6.02 -17.19 9.26
N PRO A 28 -5.43 -18.38 9.24
CA PRO A 28 -6.02 -19.51 8.55
C PRO A 28 -7.37 -19.89 9.16
N ALA A 29 -8.23 -20.53 8.36
CA ALA A 29 -9.51 -21.05 8.81
C ALA A 29 -9.34 -21.97 10.03
N ARG A 30 -10.29 -21.91 10.97
CA ARG A 30 -10.22 -22.62 12.25
C ARG A 30 -10.81 -24.01 12.14
N PHE A 31 -9.99 -25.02 12.36
CA PHE A 31 -10.40 -26.40 12.55
C PHE A 31 -9.49 -27.08 13.57
N ALA A 32 -9.89 -28.24 14.10
CA ALA A 32 -9.10 -28.96 15.11
C ALA A 32 -7.69 -29.29 14.58
N GLY A 33 -6.65 -28.80 15.28
CA GLY A 33 -5.25 -28.97 14.89
C GLY A 33 -4.71 -27.91 13.90
N ALA A 34 -5.54 -26.93 13.46
CA ALA A 34 -5.06 -25.85 12.61
C ALA A 34 -4.05 -24.95 13.33
N PRO A 35 -3.00 -24.46 12.64
CA PRO A 35 -2.11 -23.46 13.21
C PRO A 35 -2.84 -22.14 13.40
N MET A 36 -2.53 -21.40 14.46
CA MET A 36 -3.11 -20.06 14.72
C MET A 36 -2.55 -18.97 13.81
N ASN A 37 -1.42 -19.18 13.18
CA ASN A 37 -0.80 -18.25 12.23
C ASN A 37 -0.61 -18.94 10.88
N THR A 38 -0.64 -18.16 9.79
CA THR A 38 -0.26 -18.65 8.47
C THR A 38 1.20 -19.10 8.51
N PRO A 39 1.52 -20.35 8.07
CA PRO A 39 2.88 -20.84 8.03
C PRO A 39 3.77 -20.05 7.08
N VAL A 40 5.09 -20.05 7.31
CA VAL A 40 6.06 -19.54 6.35
C VAL A 40 6.23 -20.56 5.24
N THR A 41 5.86 -20.20 4.01
CA THR A 41 6.01 -21.07 2.84
C THR A 41 7.28 -20.69 2.07
N LEU A 42 8.30 -21.55 2.16
CA LEU A 42 9.57 -21.38 1.45
C LEU A 42 9.58 -22.29 0.21
N SER A 43 8.81 -21.91 -0.82
CA SER A 43 8.75 -22.65 -2.08
C SER A 43 8.76 -21.70 -3.27
N SER A 44 9.59 -22.01 -4.27
CA SER A 44 9.60 -21.31 -5.56
C SER A 44 8.76 -22.02 -6.61
N THR A 45 8.46 -23.31 -6.42
CA THR A 45 7.75 -24.14 -7.39
C THR A 45 6.73 -25.00 -6.67
N TYR A 46 5.56 -25.12 -7.26
CA TYR A 46 4.46 -25.90 -6.70
C TYR A 46 4.08 -27.05 -7.65
N VAL A 47 3.44 -28.08 -7.11
CA VAL A 47 2.75 -29.07 -7.96
C VAL A 47 1.69 -28.29 -8.72
N HIS A 48 1.78 -28.32 -10.05
CA HIS A 48 1.00 -27.45 -10.92
C HIS A 48 -0.51 -27.66 -10.71
N THR A 49 -1.18 -26.54 -10.44
CA THR A 49 -2.64 -26.42 -10.46
C THR A 49 -3.02 -25.42 -11.54
N THR A 50 -4.32 -25.12 -11.70
CA THR A 50 -4.77 -24.14 -12.70
C THR A 50 -4.20 -22.73 -12.46
N ASP A 51 -3.93 -22.35 -11.19
CA ASP A 51 -3.68 -20.98 -10.79
C ASP A 51 -2.35 -20.77 -10.04
N LEU A 52 -1.67 -21.81 -9.62
CA LEU A 52 -0.40 -21.74 -8.89
C LEU A 52 0.57 -22.82 -9.38
N GLY A 53 1.61 -22.41 -10.06
CA GLY A 53 2.68 -23.29 -10.52
C GLY A 53 4.06 -22.81 -10.09
N TYR A 54 4.21 -21.51 -9.95
CA TYR A 54 5.48 -20.87 -9.62
C TYR A 54 5.32 -19.78 -8.57
N GLY A 55 6.37 -19.54 -7.79
CA GLY A 55 6.34 -18.63 -6.67
C GLY A 55 6.09 -17.14 -7.02
N ARG A 56 6.20 -16.72 -8.29
CA ARG A 56 5.75 -15.40 -8.70
C ARG A 56 4.24 -15.29 -8.83
N ASP A 57 3.55 -16.41 -9.07
CA ASP A 57 2.09 -16.42 -9.20
C ASP A 57 1.41 -16.20 -7.85
N GLY A 58 2.00 -16.75 -6.78
CA GLY A 58 1.46 -16.62 -5.44
C GLY A 58 2.27 -17.32 -4.36
N ASN A 59 2.00 -16.98 -3.09
CA ASN A 59 2.55 -17.64 -1.92
C ASN A 59 1.64 -17.37 -0.71
N GLN A 60 1.35 -18.37 0.08
CA GLN A 60 0.45 -18.28 1.24
C GLN A 60 0.90 -17.21 2.26
N SER A 61 2.22 -17.05 2.44
CA SER A 61 2.74 -16.11 3.44
C SER A 61 2.39 -14.66 3.10
N TRP A 62 2.57 -14.25 1.84
CA TRP A 62 2.21 -12.88 1.45
C TRP A 62 0.71 -12.72 1.19
N GLY A 63 -0.01 -13.77 0.78
CA GLY A 63 -1.46 -13.70 0.64
C GLY A 63 -2.16 -13.38 1.95
N ALA A 64 -1.68 -13.95 3.07
CA ALA A 64 -2.18 -13.61 4.39
C ALA A 64 -1.91 -12.14 4.77
N LEU A 65 -0.76 -11.59 4.35
CA LEU A 65 -0.43 -10.18 4.56
C LEU A 65 -1.31 -9.28 3.68
N GLU A 66 -1.52 -9.64 2.42
CA GLU A 66 -2.39 -8.92 1.48
C GLU A 66 -3.83 -8.88 1.99
N GLU A 67 -4.35 -9.98 2.53
CA GLU A 67 -5.66 -10.04 3.17
C GLU A 67 -5.79 -9.01 4.31
N VAL A 68 -4.83 -8.98 5.24
CA VAL A 68 -4.86 -8.02 6.36
C VAL A 68 -4.79 -6.58 5.87
N LEU A 69 -3.88 -6.27 4.96
CA LEU A 69 -3.70 -4.91 4.45
C LEU A 69 -4.92 -4.43 3.66
N GLY A 70 -5.50 -5.31 2.85
CA GLY A 70 -6.74 -5.03 2.12
C GLY A 70 -7.91 -4.71 3.07
N GLN A 71 -8.07 -5.49 4.13
CA GLN A 71 -9.12 -5.28 5.14
C GLN A 71 -8.89 -3.99 5.95
N LEU A 72 -7.64 -3.69 6.31
CA LEU A 72 -7.31 -2.48 7.05
C LEU A 72 -7.54 -1.20 6.22
N GLU A 73 -7.17 -1.19 4.96
CA GLU A 73 -7.31 -0.03 4.07
C GLU A 73 -8.70 0.05 3.39
N GLY A 74 -9.42 -1.06 3.30
CA GLY A 74 -10.71 -1.12 2.62
C GLY A 74 -10.60 -1.24 1.09
N GLY A 75 -9.62 -1.99 0.60
CA GLY A 75 -9.34 -2.22 -0.81
C GLY A 75 -8.69 -3.57 -1.09
N ILE A 76 -8.08 -3.71 -2.26
CA ILE A 76 -7.37 -4.92 -2.71
C ILE A 76 -5.88 -4.64 -2.64
N ALA A 77 -5.18 -5.39 -1.80
CA ALA A 77 -3.74 -5.22 -1.57
C ALA A 77 -2.89 -6.13 -2.47
N THR A 78 -1.78 -5.58 -2.95
CA THR A 78 -0.68 -6.31 -3.60
C THR A 78 0.62 -5.93 -2.91
N THR A 79 1.37 -6.89 -2.41
CA THR A 79 2.65 -6.68 -1.74
C THR A 79 3.83 -6.75 -2.71
N PHE A 80 4.89 -6.00 -2.39
CA PHE A 80 6.11 -5.86 -3.19
C PHE A 80 7.35 -6.02 -2.32
N SER A 81 8.50 -6.33 -2.94
CA SER A 81 9.79 -6.48 -2.24
C SER A 81 10.28 -5.23 -1.53
N SER A 82 9.73 -4.05 -1.79
CA SER A 82 10.03 -2.79 -1.09
C SER A 82 8.98 -1.72 -1.39
N GLY A 83 8.95 -0.65 -0.57
CA GLY A 83 8.11 0.52 -0.83
C GLY A 83 8.44 1.19 -2.16
N LEU A 84 9.72 1.24 -2.55
CA LEU A 84 10.11 1.80 -3.85
C LEU A 84 9.71 0.92 -5.04
N ALA A 85 9.71 -0.40 -4.89
CA ALA A 85 9.17 -1.30 -5.91
C ALA A 85 7.67 -1.08 -6.10
N ALA A 86 6.93 -0.91 -5.00
CA ALA A 86 5.52 -0.55 -5.01
C ALA A 86 5.28 0.82 -5.69
N ALA A 87 6.07 1.84 -5.35
CA ALA A 87 5.98 3.17 -5.96
C ALA A 87 6.27 3.14 -7.48
N THR A 88 7.23 2.31 -7.91
CA THR A 88 7.54 2.12 -9.33
C THR A 88 6.37 1.48 -10.08
N ALA A 89 5.72 0.49 -9.49
CA ALA A 89 4.53 -0.14 -10.07
C ALA A 89 3.38 0.86 -10.25
N ILE A 90 3.16 1.74 -9.26
CA ILE A 90 2.17 2.83 -9.36
C ILE A 90 2.54 3.81 -10.48
N ALA A 91 3.82 4.21 -10.57
CA ALA A 91 4.28 5.12 -11.61
C ALA A 91 4.08 4.55 -13.03
N ASP A 92 4.17 3.23 -13.17
CA ASP A 92 3.98 2.55 -14.46
C ASP A 92 2.49 2.49 -14.88
N LEU A 93 1.57 2.63 -13.95
CA LEU A 93 0.13 2.74 -14.25
C LEU A 93 -0.21 4.07 -14.94
N ILE A 94 0.55 5.13 -14.67
CA ILE A 94 0.30 6.46 -15.26
C ILE A 94 0.60 6.42 -16.76
N VAL A 95 -0.28 7.01 -17.56
CA VAL A 95 -0.12 7.04 -19.03
C VAL A 95 1.22 7.64 -19.45
N SER A 96 1.84 7.07 -20.49
CA SER A 96 3.13 7.56 -20.99
C SER A 96 3.01 8.99 -21.50
N GLY A 97 3.92 9.89 -21.06
CA GLY A 97 3.85 11.32 -21.32
C GLY A 97 2.85 12.06 -20.44
N GLY A 98 2.16 11.35 -19.53
CA GLY A 98 1.22 11.97 -18.60
C GLY A 98 1.88 12.89 -17.58
N THR A 99 1.10 13.84 -17.07
CA THR A 99 1.52 14.81 -16.06
C THR A 99 1.21 14.32 -14.68
N LEU A 100 2.24 14.13 -13.85
CA LEU A 100 2.16 13.76 -12.45
C LEU A 100 2.44 14.97 -11.55
N LEU A 101 1.50 15.29 -10.66
CA LEU A 101 1.73 16.24 -9.58
C LEU A 101 2.43 15.55 -8.42
N VAL A 102 3.52 16.15 -7.92
CA VAL A 102 4.37 15.58 -6.86
C VAL A 102 4.67 16.65 -5.82
N PRO A 103 4.53 16.39 -4.51
CA PRO A 103 4.92 17.34 -3.47
C PRO A 103 6.41 17.69 -3.53
N THR A 104 6.72 18.96 -3.28
CA THR A 104 8.12 19.42 -3.20
C THR A 104 8.89 18.72 -2.10
N ASP A 105 8.21 18.34 -1.02
CA ASP A 105 8.73 17.66 0.17
C ASP A 105 8.46 16.16 0.22
N ALA A 106 7.99 15.54 -0.88
CA ALA A 106 7.81 14.10 -0.96
C ALA A 106 9.11 13.34 -0.64
N TYR A 107 8.97 12.13 -0.11
CA TYR A 107 10.10 11.26 0.22
C TYR A 107 11.13 11.18 -0.92
N TYR A 108 12.41 11.39 -0.58
CA TYR A 108 13.48 11.55 -1.59
C TYR A 108 13.59 10.37 -2.55
N GLY A 109 13.34 9.14 -2.08
CA GLY A 109 13.43 7.95 -2.93
C GLY A 109 12.36 7.93 -4.02
N VAL A 110 11.16 8.39 -3.72
CA VAL A 110 10.05 8.55 -4.69
C VAL A 110 10.36 9.68 -5.66
N LYS A 111 10.86 10.82 -5.16
CA LYS A 111 11.30 11.94 -6.02
C LYS A 111 12.38 11.52 -7.02
N ASN A 112 13.33 10.70 -6.60
CA ASN A 112 14.36 10.17 -7.50
C ASN A 112 13.77 9.27 -8.60
N ILE A 113 12.76 8.45 -8.30
CA ILE A 113 12.05 7.65 -9.30
C ILE A 113 11.39 8.59 -10.33
N PHE A 114 10.64 9.58 -9.88
CA PHE A 114 9.91 10.49 -10.77
C PHE A 114 10.85 11.36 -11.60
N ALA A 115 11.93 11.90 -11.03
CA ALA A 115 12.96 12.64 -11.76
C ALA A 115 13.61 11.77 -12.87
N ARG A 116 13.86 10.50 -12.60
CA ARG A 116 14.36 9.55 -13.61
C ARG A 116 13.34 9.32 -14.73
N LEU A 117 12.07 9.13 -14.39
CA LEU A 117 11.00 8.95 -15.38
C LEU A 117 10.81 10.19 -16.24
N GLU A 118 10.95 11.39 -15.66
CA GLU A 118 10.93 12.67 -16.38
C GLU A 118 12.12 12.80 -17.33
N MET A 119 13.34 12.50 -16.86
CA MET A 119 14.56 12.51 -17.68
C MET A 119 14.42 11.61 -18.93
N HIS A 120 13.74 10.48 -18.79
CA HIS A 120 13.45 9.56 -19.88
C HIS A 120 12.16 9.88 -20.65
N LYS A 121 11.54 11.05 -20.41
CA LYS A 121 10.30 11.51 -21.05
C LYS A 121 9.13 10.54 -20.90
N ARG A 122 9.16 9.71 -19.86
CA ARG A 122 8.08 8.78 -19.52
C ARG A 122 6.92 9.50 -18.83
N LEU A 123 7.23 10.49 -17.99
CA LEU A 123 6.28 11.36 -17.29
C LEU A 123 6.71 12.81 -17.42
N ASN A 124 5.76 13.73 -17.25
CA ASN A 124 6.01 15.15 -16.97
C ASN A 124 5.74 15.38 -15.48
N VAL A 125 6.74 15.83 -14.74
CA VAL A 125 6.60 16.07 -13.29
C VAL A 125 6.34 17.55 -13.04
N ARG A 126 5.27 17.83 -12.27
CA ARG A 126 4.96 19.19 -11.82
C ARG A 126 4.94 19.20 -10.29
N LEU A 127 5.84 20.01 -9.71
CA LEU A 127 5.94 20.13 -8.26
C LEU A 127 4.79 20.97 -7.70
N ILE A 128 4.27 20.55 -6.54
CA ILE A 128 3.17 21.20 -5.82
C ILE A 128 3.52 21.36 -4.34
N ASP A 129 2.81 22.27 -3.68
CA ASP A 129 2.84 22.48 -2.24
C ASP A 129 1.57 21.92 -1.60
N LEU A 130 1.68 20.73 -0.98
CA LEU A 130 0.52 20.07 -0.35
C LEU A 130 -0.01 20.76 0.90
N GLU A 131 0.78 21.62 1.55
CA GLU A 131 0.32 22.41 2.68
C GLU A 131 -0.74 23.43 2.26
N ASN A 132 -0.62 23.93 1.02
CA ASN A 132 -1.57 24.86 0.44
C ASN A 132 -2.61 24.13 -0.43
N THR A 133 -3.73 23.76 0.18
CA THR A 133 -4.84 23.04 -0.47
C THR A 133 -5.38 23.76 -1.70
N ASP A 134 -5.58 25.09 -1.65
CA ASP A 134 -6.14 25.86 -2.77
C ASP A 134 -5.18 25.87 -3.97
N SER A 135 -3.89 26.06 -3.73
CA SER A 135 -2.88 26.01 -4.80
C SER A 135 -2.76 24.62 -5.40
N THR A 136 -2.85 23.57 -4.57
CA THR A 136 -2.84 22.17 -5.02
C THR A 136 -4.06 21.87 -5.89
N ILE A 137 -5.26 22.30 -5.48
CA ILE A 137 -6.49 22.14 -6.26
C ILE A 137 -6.37 22.88 -7.61
N ALA A 138 -5.86 24.12 -7.60
CA ALA A 138 -5.66 24.87 -8.85
C ALA A 138 -4.67 24.16 -9.80
N ALA A 139 -3.66 23.48 -9.26
CA ALA A 139 -2.67 22.72 -10.04
C ALA A 139 -3.23 21.44 -10.68
N LEU A 140 -4.38 20.93 -10.25
CA LEU A 140 -5.00 19.72 -10.82
C LEU A 140 -5.31 19.87 -12.31
N LYS A 141 -5.57 21.08 -12.78
CA LYS A 141 -5.92 21.30 -14.19
C LYS A 141 -4.81 20.81 -15.12
N GLY A 142 -5.17 19.86 -15.99
CA GLY A 142 -4.27 19.27 -16.99
C GLY A 142 -3.26 18.28 -16.40
N ALA A 143 -3.51 17.77 -15.20
CA ALA A 143 -2.79 16.64 -14.66
C ALA A 143 -3.52 15.32 -14.95
N ASP A 144 -2.76 14.21 -15.08
CA ASP A 144 -3.28 12.85 -15.23
C ASP A 144 -3.29 12.12 -13.89
N ALA A 145 -2.37 12.46 -13.00
CA ALA A 145 -2.27 11.87 -11.67
C ALA A 145 -1.74 12.87 -10.63
N ILE A 146 -2.09 12.64 -9.38
CA ILE A 146 -1.51 13.33 -8.22
C ILE A 146 -0.98 12.31 -7.22
N TRP A 147 0.28 12.49 -6.84
CA TRP A 147 0.92 11.81 -5.71
C TRP A 147 0.81 12.71 -4.48
N MET A 148 0.24 12.19 -3.42
CA MET A 148 0.16 12.85 -2.13
C MET A 148 0.92 12.03 -1.09
N GLU A 149 1.62 12.70 -0.18
CA GLU A 149 2.22 12.10 1.00
C GLU A 149 1.71 12.84 2.23
N SER A 150 0.89 12.20 3.03
CA SER A 150 0.30 12.76 4.24
C SER A 150 0.20 11.65 5.29
N ILE A 151 0.93 11.81 6.33
CA ILE A 151 1.85 12.84 6.83
C ILE A 151 3.19 12.76 6.08
N ALA A 152 3.74 13.89 5.61
CA ALA A 152 4.98 13.96 4.83
C ALA A 152 6.23 13.72 5.69
N ASN A 153 7.26 13.09 5.12
CA ASN A 153 8.54 12.84 5.76
C ASN A 153 9.67 13.62 5.04
N PRO A 154 10.44 14.50 5.69
CA PRO A 154 10.52 14.73 7.14
C PRO A 154 9.72 15.93 7.65
N THR A 155 9.01 16.65 6.80
CA THR A 155 8.42 17.96 7.12
C THR A 155 7.20 17.88 8.04
N LEU A 156 6.56 16.70 8.13
CA LEU A 156 5.33 16.43 8.88
C LEU A 156 4.12 17.25 8.38
N VAL A 157 4.16 17.70 7.15
CA VAL A 157 3.01 18.39 6.51
C VAL A 157 1.83 17.43 6.42
N VAL A 158 0.65 17.95 6.74
CA VAL A 158 -0.63 17.24 6.64
C VAL A 158 -1.47 17.88 5.54
N ALA A 159 -1.82 17.12 4.52
CA ALA A 159 -2.64 17.56 3.42
C ALA A 159 -4.14 17.37 3.69
N ASP A 160 -4.98 18.24 3.16
CA ASP A 160 -6.43 18.01 3.11
C ASP A 160 -6.77 17.04 1.97
N ILE A 161 -6.48 15.74 2.22
CA ILE A 161 -6.74 14.68 1.25
C ILE A 161 -8.20 14.64 0.78
N PRO A 162 -9.21 14.73 1.68
CA PRO A 162 -10.61 14.72 1.25
C PRO A 162 -10.95 15.82 0.24
N ALA A 163 -10.50 17.06 0.49
CA ALA A 163 -10.76 18.18 -0.41
C ALA A 163 -10.08 17.96 -1.77
N ILE A 164 -8.80 17.61 -1.78
CA ILE A 164 -8.01 17.40 -3.00
C ILE A 164 -8.60 16.23 -3.83
N VAL A 165 -8.89 15.10 -3.20
CA VAL A 165 -9.46 13.91 -3.87
C VAL A 165 -10.84 14.23 -4.49
N ASN A 166 -11.68 14.99 -3.78
CA ASN A 166 -12.99 15.38 -4.29
C ASN A 166 -12.88 16.21 -5.59
N GLU A 167 -11.95 17.15 -5.66
CA GLU A 167 -11.72 17.95 -6.86
C GLU A 167 -11.02 17.15 -7.98
N ALA A 168 -10.05 16.32 -7.64
CA ALA A 168 -9.36 15.45 -8.59
C ALA A 168 -10.34 14.49 -9.31
N LYS A 169 -11.31 13.94 -8.58
CA LYS A 169 -12.35 13.07 -9.16
C LYS A 169 -13.20 13.77 -10.21
N LYS A 170 -13.54 15.04 -10.01
CA LYS A 170 -14.32 15.81 -11.00
C LYS A 170 -13.58 15.97 -12.33
N LEU A 171 -12.25 15.87 -12.28
CA LEU A 171 -11.35 16.01 -13.42
C LEU A 171 -10.84 14.65 -13.95
N ASN A 172 -11.30 13.53 -13.38
CA ASN A 172 -10.84 12.17 -13.67
C ASN A 172 -9.32 11.99 -13.51
N ILE A 173 -8.73 12.62 -12.50
CA ILE A 173 -7.31 12.54 -12.17
C ILE A 173 -7.09 11.37 -11.22
N LEU A 174 -6.12 10.50 -11.52
CA LEU A 174 -5.73 9.39 -10.66
C LEU A 174 -5.14 9.90 -9.35
N THR A 175 -5.72 9.47 -8.22
CA THR A 175 -5.30 9.91 -6.89
C THR A 175 -4.54 8.83 -6.15
N ILE A 176 -3.29 9.13 -5.77
CA ILE A 176 -2.36 8.23 -5.08
C ILE A 176 -1.98 8.85 -3.75
N VAL A 177 -2.07 8.10 -2.67
CA VAL A 177 -1.67 8.55 -1.33
C VAL A 177 -0.63 7.61 -0.73
N ASP A 178 0.56 8.11 -0.49
CA ASP A 178 1.52 7.44 0.41
C ASP A 178 1.09 7.73 1.86
N SER A 179 0.50 6.74 2.51
CA SER A 179 0.00 6.81 3.88
C SER A 179 0.89 6.05 4.88
N THR A 180 2.17 5.88 4.52
CA THR A 180 3.13 5.11 5.31
C THR A 180 3.27 5.60 6.74
N PHE A 181 3.27 6.92 6.95
CA PHE A 181 3.47 7.52 8.27
C PHE A 181 2.21 7.40 9.13
N ALA A 182 1.04 7.68 8.54
CA ALA A 182 -0.24 7.62 9.25
C ALA A 182 -0.68 6.18 9.57
N THR A 183 -0.36 5.22 8.73
CA THR A 183 -0.86 3.83 8.78
C THR A 183 -2.39 3.72 8.64
N PRO A 184 -2.94 2.56 8.28
CA PRO A 184 -4.40 2.40 8.16
C PRO A 184 -5.17 2.55 9.48
N LEU A 185 -4.48 2.55 10.63
CA LEU A 185 -5.12 2.75 11.93
C LEU A 185 -5.37 4.23 12.25
N ARG A 186 -4.74 5.16 11.54
CA ARG A 186 -4.93 6.62 11.75
C ARG A 186 -5.54 7.31 10.55
N GLN A 187 -5.25 6.82 9.34
CA GLN A 187 -5.78 7.40 8.11
C GLN A 187 -6.03 6.32 7.08
N ARG A 188 -7.21 6.35 6.47
CA ARG A 188 -7.64 5.43 5.41
C ARG A 188 -8.02 6.23 4.16
N PRO A 189 -7.07 6.54 3.28
CA PRO A 189 -7.33 7.40 2.13
C PRO A 189 -8.37 6.86 1.16
N LEU A 190 -8.55 5.53 1.06
CA LEU A 190 -9.61 4.92 0.23
C LEU A 190 -11.01 5.27 0.72
N ASP A 191 -11.20 5.55 2.03
CA ASP A 191 -12.49 5.98 2.57
C ASP A 191 -12.79 7.44 2.19
N PHE A 192 -11.76 8.25 1.97
CA PHE A 192 -11.88 9.60 1.42
C PHE A 192 -12.06 9.60 -0.10
N GLY A 193 -11.94 8.43 -0.70
CA GLY A 193 -12.15 8.20 -2.12
C GLY A 193 -10.90 8.24 -2.98
N ALA A 194 -9.71 8.20 -2.41
CA ALA A 194 -8.49 7.98 -3.18
C ALA A 194 -8.57 6.66 -3.97
N ASP A 195 -7.87 6.60 -5.10
CA ASP A 195 -7.86 5.41 -5.96
C ASP A 195 -6.85 4.38 -5.49
N ILE A 196 -5.69 4.84 -5.00
CA ILE A 196 -4.55 4.01 -4.64
C ILE A 196 -3.92 4.52 -3.35
N VAL A 197 -3.60 3.58 -2.46
CA VAL A 197 -2.77 3.82 -1.27
C VAL A 197 -1.46 3.06 -1.40
N LEU A 198 -0.35 3.72 -1.11
CA LEU A 198 0.95 3.10 -0.90
C LEU A 198 1.23 2.99 0.59
N GLN A 199 1.80 1.85 0.98
CA GLN A 199 2.34 1.62 2.32
C GLN A 199 3.78 1.09 2.20
N SER A 200 4.75 1.78 2.78
CA SER A 200 6.04 1.16 3.08
C SER A 200 5.88 0.28 4.33
N VAL A 201 5.60 -0.99 4.11
CA VAL A 201 5.40 -1.98 5.18
C VAL A 201 6.64 -2.10 6.08
N THR A 202 7.82 -1.75 5.55
CA THR A 202 9.09 -1.61 6.25
C THR A 202 9.01 -0.79 7.53
N LYS A 203 8.09 0.20 7.59
CA LYS A 203 8.01 1.20 8.66
C LYS A 203 7.13 0.69 9.81
N PHE A 204 6.10 1.42 10.20
CA PHE A 204 5.26 1.09 11.36
C PHE A 204 4.56 -0.27 11.24
N LEU A 205 4.19 -0.70 10.03
CA LEU A 205 3.48 -1.97 9.82
C LEU A 205 4.36 -3.17 10.23
N GLY A 206 5.61 -3.22 9.77
CA GLY A 206 6.62 -4.18 10.24
C GLY A 206 7.08 -3.86 11.67
N GLY A 207 7.52 -2.65 11.90
CA GLY A 207 7.73 -2.04 13.21
C GLY A 207 8.96 -2.48 14.00
N HIS A 208 9.83 -3.33 13.45
CA HIS A 208 10.98 -3.93 14.16
C HIS A 208 12.31 -3.73 13.45
N SER A 209 12.36 -2.94 12.37
CA SER A 209 13.58 -2.62 11.61
C SER A 209 14.32 -3.83 11.03
N ASP A 210 13.59 -4.90 10.71
CA ASP A 210 14.13 -6.21 10.31
C ASP A 210 13.63 -6.68 8.94
N ILE A 211 12.76 -5.92 8.27
CA ILE A 211 12.18 -6.26 6.96
C ILE A 211 12.22 -5.08 5.98
N LEU A 212 12.21 -5.41 4.69
CA LEU A 212 11.96 -4.47 3.59
C LEU A 212 10.77 -4.96 2.78
N LEU A 213 9.64 -4.24 2.84
CA LEU A 213 8.44 -4.56 2.09
C LEU A 213 7.67 -3.29 1.71
N GLY A 214 6.92 -3.36 0.60
CA GLY A 214 5.91 -2.38 0.21
C GLY A 214 4.58 -3.03 -0.06
N ALA A 215 3.53 -2.23 -0.07
CA ALA A 215 2.21 -2.65 -0.50
C ALA A 215 1.51 -1.53 -1.26
N VAL A 216 0.74 -1.91 -2.26
CA VAL A 216 -0.21 -1.04 -2.96
C VAL A 216 -1.61 -1.57 -2.67
N ILE A 217 -2.49 -0.70 -2.23
CA ILE A 217 -3.88 -1.04 -1.99
C ILE A 217 -4.75 -0.23 -2.94
N CYS A 218 -5.53 -0.92 -3.77
CA CYS A 218 -6.32 -0.31 -4.83
C CYS A 218 -7.80 -0.34 -4.49
N LYS A 219 -8.52 0.72 -4.85
CA LYS A 219 -9.98 0.77 -4.73
C LYS A 219 -10.67 -0.05 -5.81
N SER A 220 -10.15 -0.05 -7.03
CA SER A 220 -10.74 -0.74 -8.19
C SER A 220 -10.05 -2.07 -8.48
N ASN A 221 -10.82 -3.06 -8.97
CA ASN A 221 -10.29 -4.33 -9.45
C ASN A 221 -9.28 -4.13 -10.60
N ALA A 222 -9.56 -3.20 -11.52
CA ALA A 222 -8.67 -2.96 -12.66
C ALA A 222 -7.27 -2.50 -12.24
N HIS A 223 -7.17 -1.59 -11.25
CA HIS A 223 -5.88 -1.18 -10.71
C HIS A 223 -5.20 -2.32 -9.96
N ALA A 224 -5.93 -3.12 -9.20
CA ALA A 224 -5.39 -4.26 -8.47
C ALA A 224 -4.83 -5.34 -9.42
N GLU A 225 -5.55 -5.65 -10.50
CA GLU A 225 -5.10 -6.58 -11.55
C GLU A 225 -3.82 -6.08 -12.23
N PHE A 226 -3.74 -4.76 -12.51
CA PHE A 226 -2.52 -4.16 -13.04
C PHE A 226 -1.34 -4.33 -12.07
N MET A 227 -1.54 -4.06 -10.77
CA MET A 227 -0.47 -4.20 -9.76
C MET A 227 0.00 -5.65 -9.63
N LEU A 228 -0.93 -6.60 -9.63
CA LEU A 228 -0.61 -8.03 -9.59
C LEU A 228 0.20 -8.45 -10.82
N LYS A 229 -0.25 -8.04 -12.01
CA LYS A 229 0.45 -8.31 -13.26
C LYS A 229 1.83 -7.67 -13.30
N HIS A 230 1.95 -6.41 -12.88
CA HIS A 230 3.23 -5.71 -12.80
C HIS A 230 4.21 -6.45 -11.87
N ARG A 231 3.78 -6.81 -10.67
CA ARG A 231 4.60 -7.61 -9.75
C ARG A 231 5.10 -8.91 -10.39
N HIS A 232 4.21 -9.63 -11.06
CA HIS A 232 4.55 -10.88 -11.75
C HIS A 232 5.59 -10.65 -12.85
N ASP A 233 5.34 -9.68 -13.75
CA ASP A 233 6.16 -9.46 -14.95
C ASP A 233 7.56 -8.90 -14.60
N PHE A 234 7.64 -7.99 -13.62
CA PHE A 234 8.89 -7.37 -13.19
C PHE A 234 9.58 -8.11 -12.02
N GLY A 235 8.94 -9.11 -11.44
CA GLY A 235 9.55 -9.98 -10.43
C GLY A 235 9.78 -9.34 -9.06
N ALA A 236 9.14 -8.19 -8.76
CA ALA A 236 9.28 -7.49 -7.49
C ALA A 236 8.48 -8.16 -6.35
N ILE A 237 8.60 -9.49 -6.22
CA ILE A 237 7.87 -10.32 -5.24
C ILE A 237 8.45 -10.15 -3.83
N PRO A 238 7.62 -10.18 -2.78
CA PRO A 238 8.10 -10.21 -1.38
C PRO A 238 8.71 -11.57 -1.01
N GLY A 239 9.61 -11.58 -0.03
CA GLY A 239 10.06 -12.81 0.61
C GLY A 239 8.97 -13.38 1.53
N GLY A 240 8.81 -14.72 1.57
CA GLY A 240 7.82 -15.36 2.44
C GLY A 240 8.10 -15.12 3.93
N LEU A 241 9.37 -15.07 4.34
CA LEU A 241 9.75 -14.75 5.71
C LEU A 241 9.47 -13.29 6.05
N ASP A 242 9.80 -12.35 5.15
CA ASP A 242 9.54 -10.92 5.35
C ASP A 242 8.03 -10.67 5.49
N ALA A 243 7.20 -11.33 4.66
CA ALA A 243 5.74 -11.25 4.75
C ALA A 243 5.22 -11.78 6.10
N PHE A 244 5.76 -12.88 6.60
CA PHE A 244 5.43 -13.43 7.91
C PHE A 244 5.81 -12.47 9.04
N LEU A 245 7.01 -11.88 8.99
CA LEU A 245 7.46 -10.92 10.00
C LEU A 245 6.62 -9.64 9.97
N ALA A 246 6.26 -9.15 8.78
CA ALA A 246 5.32 -8.04 8.63
C ALA A 246 3.96 -8.35 9.25
N LEU A 247 3.40 -9.52 8.95
CA LEU A 247 2.14 -9.99 9.53
C LEU A 247 2.21 -10.07 11.06
N ARG A 248 3.34 -10.55 11.60
CA ARG A 248 3.60 -10.56 13.04
C ARG A 248 3.66 -9.14 13.62
N GLY A 249 4.32 -8.20 12.94
CA GLY A 249 4.40 -6.79 13.31
C GLY A 249 3.02 -6.13 13.40
N LEU A 250 2.15 -6.40 12.42
CA LEU A 250 0.77 -5.88 12.40
C LEU A 250 -0.03 -6.26 13.64
N ARG A 251 0.22 -7.43 14.25
CA ARG A 251 -0.49 -7.89 15.46
C ARG A 251 -0.31 -6.96 16.66
N THR A 252 0.76 -6.15 16.67
CA THR A 252 1.07 -5.19 17.75
C THR A 252 1.02 -3.74 17.28
N LEU A 253 0.54 -3.49 16.05
CA LEU A 253 0.56 -2.13 15.46
C LEU A 253 -0.18 -1.13 16.34
N ALA A 254 -1.39 -1.44 16.79
CA ALA A 254 -2.21 -0.55 17.60
C ALA A 254 -1.48 -0.10 18.88
N VAL A 255 -1.00 -1.06 19.69
CA VAL A 255 -0.34 -0.75 20.97
C VAL A 255 0.98 0.01 20.77
N ARG A 256 1.69 -0.21 19.65
CA ARG A 256 2.92 0.53 19.32
C ARG A 256 2.62 1.97 18.91
N LEU A 257 1.59 2.18 18.10
CA LEU A 257 1.17 3.53 17.70
C LEU A 257 0.66 4.32 18.90
N ASP A 258 -0.24 3.77 19.70
CA ASP A 258 -0.79 4.44 20.89
C ASP A 258 0.32 4.88 21.84
N ARG A 259 1.32 4.02 22.06
CA ARG A 259 2.47 4.38 22.90
C ARG A 259 3.35 5.45 22.25
N SER A 260 3.61 5.35 20.94
CA SER A 260 4.42 6.33 20.21
C SER A 260 3.78 7.72 20.25
N GLU A 261 2.46 7.80 20.04
CA GLU A 261 1.71 9.05 20.10
C GLU A 261 1.71 9.63 21.51
N THR A 262 1.47 8.80 22.54
CA THR A 262 1.56 9.26 23.94
C THR A 262 2.93 9.86 24.24
N ASN A 263 4.00 9.17 23.85
CA ASN A 263 5.36 9.67 24.07
C ASN A 263 5.64 10.97 23.31
N ALA A 264 5.16 11.10 22.07
CA ALA A 264 5.35 12.31 21.27
C ALA A 264 4.60 13.53 21.83
N LEU A 265 3.48 13.32 22.52
CA LEU A 265 2.72 14.38 23.16
C LEU A 265 3.36 14.85 24.49
N GLU A 266 4.21 14.04 25.09
CA GLU A 266 4.92 14.36 26.33
C GLU A 266 6.26 15.09 26.10
N LEU A 267 6.81 15.03 24.86
CA LEU A 267 8.07 15.68 24.47
C LEU A 267 7.84 17.11 23.95
#